data_b47698338dee5100ac6e6b61524b5bbd
#
_entry.id   b47698338dee5100ac6e6b61524b5bbd
#
_cell.length_a   1.000
_cell.length_b   1.000
_cell.length_c   1.000
_cell.angle_alpha   90.00
_cell.angle_beta   90.00
_cell.angle_gamma   90.00
#
_symmetry.space_group_name_H-M   'P 1'
#
loop_
_entity.id
_entity.type
_entity.pdbx_description
1 polymer ?
#
loop_
_entity_poly.entity_id
_entity_poly.type
_entity_poly.pdbx_seq_one_letter_code
_entity_poly.pdbx_strand_id
1 'polypeptide(L)'
;IKKLATDQALETIRNRIDEFGVSEPDIRVQGGNRILLQLPGIEDPQRAKALIGRTAQLTFQLVDETGDIEKAIQTKAPVGSELLYETRENPNGGTVKIPYLIKKRVLLDGSLLTDARVEFDQNNRPQVGIAFNRKGARIFDRITGENINKRLAIILDKTVYSAPTIQD
;
A
#
# COMPACT_ATOMS: atom_id res chain seq x y z
N ILE A 1 -7.91 12.29 12.92
CA ILE A 1 -7.59 12.60 11.51
C ILE A 1 -6.11 13.00 11.36
N LYS A 2 -5.59 13.98 12.12
CA LYS A 2 -4.18 14.43 11.97
C LYS A 2 -3.14 13.37 12.34
N LYS A 3 -3.36 12.56 13.37
CA LYS A 3 -2.43 11.50 13.80
C LYS A 3 -2.33 10.39 12.74
N LEU A 4 -3.46 9.96 12.20
CA LEU A 4 -3.51 8.93 11.16
C LEU A 4 -2.76 9.37 9.88
N ALA A 5 -2.94 10.62 9.45
CA ALA A 5 -2.23 11.15 8.28
C ALA A 5 -0.69 11.20 8.50
N THR A 6 -0.27 11.50 9.73
CA THR A 6 1.16 11.51 10.07
C THR A 6 1.74 10.09 10.08
N ASP A 7 1.00 9.12 10.63
CA ASP A 7 1.44 7.71 10.69
C ASP A 7 1.53 7.11 9.28
N GLN A 8 0.55 7.37 8.41
CA GLN A 8 0.59 6.96 6.99
C GLN A 8 1.74 7.61 6.22
N ALA A 9 1.96 8.91 6.45
CA ALA A 9 3.09 9.62 5.83
C ALA A 9 4.44 9.05 6.27
N LEU A 10 4.56 8.68 7.54
CA LEU A 10 5.76 8.11 8.12
C LEU A 10 6.10 6.75 7.50
N GLU A 11 5.10 5.90 7.33
CA GLU A 11 5.24 4.59 6.69
C GLU A 11 5.60 4.72 5.20
N THR A 12 4.91 5.62 4.50
CA THR A 12 5.23 5.93 3.09
C THR A 12 6.67 6.42 2.92
N ILE A 13 7.11 7.33 3.79
CA ILE A 13 8.47 7.87 3.76
C ILE A 13 9.48 6.76 4.03
N ARG A 14 9.23 5.89 5.01
CA ARG A 14 10.11 4.76 5.34
C ARG A 14 10.30 3.83 4.15
N ASN A 15 9.21 3.38 3.53
CA ASN A 15 9.26 2.52 2.35
C ASN A 15 10.05 3.14 1.19
N ARG A 16 9.87 4.44 0.95
CA ARG A 16 10.61 5.16 -0.11
C ARG A 16 12.10 5.30 0.18
N ILE A 17 12.46 5.42 1.45
CA ILE A 17 13.87 5.51 1.89
C ILE A 17 14.52 4.14 1.79
N ASP A 18 13.82 3.08 2.13
CA ASP A 18 14.31 1.70 2.00
C ASP A 18 14.58 1.36 0.52
N GLU A 19 13.74 1.84 -0.41
CA GLU A 19 14.01 1.74 -1.86
C GLU A 19 15.28 2.49 -2.30
N PHE A 20 15.65 3.55 -1.56
CA PHE A 20 16.87 4.33 -1.82
C PHE A 20 18.14 3.64 -1.31
N GLY A 21 18.01 2.60 -0.50
CA GLY A 21 19.13 1.87 0.08
C GLY A 21 19.92 2.66 1.13
N VAL A 22 19.28 3.62 1.79
CA VAL A 22 19.90 4.38 2.89
C VAL A 22 20.02 3.50 4.11
N SER A 23 21.25 3.32 4.61
CA SER A 23 21.47 2.60 5.84
C SER A 23 21.11 3.49 7.04
N GLU A 24 20.28 2.96 7.94
CA GLU A 24 19.92 3.57 9.23
C GLU A 24 19.34 5.00 9.13
N PRO A 25 18.20 5.21 8.44
CA PRO A 25 17.55 6.51 8.41
C PRO A 25 16.99 6.86 9.79
N ASP A 26 17.21 8.09 10.26
CA ASP A 26 16.55 8.60 11.47
C ASP A 26 15.29 9.36 11.08
N ILE A 27 14.12 8.80 11.44
CA ILE A 27 12.82 9.35 11.12
C ILE A 27 12.07 9.63 12.41
N ARG A 28 11.78 10.91 12.68
CA ARG A 28 11.11 11.35 13.92
C ARG A 28 9.92 12.25 13.62
N VAL A 29 8.82 12.03 14.33
CA VAL A 29 7.68 12.96 14.31
C VAL A 29 7.97 14.12 15.27
N GLN A 30 7.90 15.35 14.77
CA GLN A 30 8.12 16.58 15.53
C GLN A 30 6.84 17.43 15.56
N GLY A 31 6.36 17.76 16.74
CA GLY A 31 5.23 18.68 16.92
C GLY A 31 3.88 18.19 16.35
N GLY A 32 3.72 16.89 16.09
CA GLY A 32 2.47 16.26 15.66
C GLY A 32 2.09 16.46 14.18
N ASN A 33 2.77 17.32 13.42
CA ASN A 33 2.50 17.60 12.01
C ASN A 33 3.75 17.74 11.14
N ARG A 34 4.92 17.46 11.68
CA ARG A 34 6.20 17.50 10.96
C ARG A 34 6.91 16.17 11.12
N ILE A 35 7.58 15.75 10.06
CA ILE A 35 8.46 14.59 10.08
C ILE A 35 9.86 15.12 9.84
N LEU A 36 10.74 14.91 10.82
CA LEU A 36 12.18 15.16 10.70
C LEU A 36 12.80 13.91 10.10
N LEU A 37 13.59 14.09 9.07
CA LEU A 37 14.23 13.03 8.33
C LEU A 37 15.72 13.32 8.20
N GLN A 38 16.54 12.41 8.72
CA GLN A 38 17.99 12.45 8.56
C GLN A 38 18.43 11.22 7.78
N LEU A 39 19.07 11.46 6.66
CA LEU A 39 19.49 10.44 5.70
C LEU A 39 21.01 10.46 5.54
N PRO A 40 21.74 9.71 6.37
CA PRO A 40 23.20 9.67 6.27
C PRO A 40 23.64 9.05 4.93
N GLY A 41 24.70 9.60 4.34
CA GLY A 41 25.33 9.04 3.13
C GLY A 41 24.58 9.28 1.82
N ILE A 42 23.58 10.18 1.77
CA ILE A 42 22.93 10.56 0.51
C ILE A 42 23.82 11.48 -0.30
N GLU A 43 24.19 11.03 -1.51
CA GLU A 43 24.96 11.82 -2.47
C GLU A 43 24.13 12.88 -3.20
N ASP A 44 22.83 12.60 -3.46
CA ASP A 44 21.89 13.50 -4.14
C ASP A 44 20.67 13.85 -3.26
N PRO A 45 20.75 14.92 -2.44
CA PRO A 45 19.64 15.35 -1.60
C PRO A 45 18.39 15.79 -2.39
N GLN A 46 18.55 16.30 -3.62
CA GLN A 46 17.43 16.76 -4.44
C GLN A 46 16.59 15.59 -4.95
N ARG A 47 17.25 14.53 -5.36
CA ARG A 47 16.60 13.29 -5.77
C ARG A 47 15.83 12.65 -4.61
N ALA A 48 16.44 12.61 -3.43
CA ALA A 48 15.79 12.14 -2.20
C ALA A 48 14.54 12.96 -1.87
N LYS A 49 14.65 14.30 -1.90
CA LYS A 49 13.54 15.22 -1.66
C LYS A 49 12.41 15.04 -2.67
N ALA A 50 12.71 14.86 -3.94
CA ALA A 50 11.73 14.64 -5.01
C ALA A 50 10.97 13.31 -4.82
N LEU A 51 11.66 12.27 -4.39
CA LEU A 51 11.07 10.95 -4.15
C LEU A 51 10.17 10.96 -2.90
N ILE A 52 10.66 11.53 -1.81
CA ILE A 52 9.94 11.62 -0.53
C ILE A 52 8.73 12.57 -0.64
N GLY A 53 8.86 13.64 -1.40
CA GLY A 53 7.82 14.66 -1.54
C GLY A 53 6.63 14.27 -2.43
N ARG A 54 6.64 13.10 -3.08
CA ARG A 54 5.47 12.61 -3.82
C ARG A 54 4.33 12.29 -2.88
N THR A 55 3.10 12.63 -3.26
CA THR A 55 1.91 12.24 -2.51
C THR A 55 1.76 10.72 -2.59
N ALA A 56 1.62 10.07 -1.45
CA ALA A 56 1.34 8.64 -1.40
C ALA A 56 0.02 8.33 -2.10
N GLN A 57 0.04 7.35 -3.01
CA GLN A 57 -1.15 6.94 -3.75
C GLN A 57 -1.67 5.61 -3.21
N LEU A 58 -2.77 5.68 -2.46
CA LEU A 58 -3.53 4.49 -2.11
C LEU A 58 -4.50 4.16 -3.25
N THR A 59 -4.44 2.94 -3.74
CA THR A 59 -5.32 2.47 -4.82
C THR A 59 -5.90 1.10 -4.51
N PHE A 60 -7.11 0.85 -5.04
CA PHE A 60 -7.79 -0.43 -4.97
C PHE A 60 -7.87 -1.01 -6.38
N GLN A 61 -7.30 -2.19 -6.58
CA GLN A 61 -7.18 -2.84 -7.88
C GLN A 61 -7.45 -4.34 -7.72
N LEU A 62 -7.99 -4.98 -8.75
CA LEU A 62 -8.19 -6.43 -8.72
C LEU A 62 -6.88 -7.18 -8.92
N VAL A 63 -6.75 -8.30 -8.21
CA VAL A 63 -5.72 -9.29 -8.53
C VAL A 63 -6.07 -9.95 -9.86
N ASP A 64 -5.08 -10.13 -10.72
CA ASP A 64 -5.22 -10.90 -11.95
C ASP A 64 -4.90 -12.37 -11.66
N GLU A 65 -5.94 -13.14 -11.40
CA GLU A 65 -5.84 -14.57 -11.06
C GLU A 65 -5.68 -15.48 -12.29
N THR A 66 -5.81 -14.90 -13.49
CA THR A 66 -5.70 -15.65 -14.75
C THR A 66 -4.28 -15.65 -15.30
N GLY A 67 -3.44 -14.76 -14.84
CA GLY A 67 -2.06 -14.62 -15.27
C GLY A 67 -1.11 -15.61 -14.59
N ASP A 68 -0.06 -15.98 -15.29
CA ASP A 68 1.03 -16.81 -14.78
C ASP A 68 2.05 -15.96 -14.03
N ILE A 69 2.05 -16.08 -12.71
CA ILE A 69 2.94 -15.30 -11.81
C ILE A 69 4.39 -15.73 -12.02
N GLU A 70 4.68 -17.02 -12.18
CA GLU A 70 6.05 -17.51 -12.34
C GLU A 70 6.69 -16.98 -13.62
N LYS A 71 5.92 -17.01 -14.70
CA LYS A 71 6.34 -16.43 -15.97
C LYS A 71 6.52 -14.92 -15.86
N ALA A 72 5.65 -14.22 -15.13
CA ALA A 72 5.76 -12.77 -14.93
C ALA A 72 7.00 -12.36 -14.13
N ILE A 73 7.42 -13.19 -13.17
CA ILE A 73 8.68 -12.98 -12.41
C ILE A 73 9.90 -13.15 -13.31
N GLN A 74 9.90 -14.15 -14.20
CA GLN A 74 11.05 -14.47 -15.06
C GLN A 74 11.17 -13.55 -16.27
N THR A 75 10.06 -13.02 -16.79
CA THR A 75 10.04 -12.25 -18.02
C THR A 75 9.41 -10.88 -17.85
N LYS A 76 8.09 -10.81 -17.96
CA LYS A 76 7.29 -9.57 -17.84
C LYS A 76 5.84 -9.91 -17.55
N ALA A 77 5.19 -9.05 -16.78
CA ALA A 77 3.75 -9.15 -16.53
C ALA A 77 2.95 -9.05 -17.84
N PRO A 78 1.80 -9.75 -17.95
CA PRO A 78 0.90 -9.67 -19.09
C PRO A 78 0.42 -8.24 -19.38
N VAL A 79 0.03 -7.99 -20.62
CA VAL A 79 -0.56 -6.70 -20.99
C VAL A 79 -1.82 -6.45 -20.17
N GLY A 80 -1.91 -5.28 -19.55
CA GLY A 80 -3.03 -4.92 -18.67
C GLY A 80 -2.83 -5.27 -17.20
N SER A 81 -1.75 -6.00 -16.85
CA SER A 81 -1.36 -6.31 -15.47
C SER A 81 0.04 -5.81 -15.14
N GLU A 82 0.36 -5.72 -13.87
CA GLU A 82 1.69 -5.42 -13.35
C GLU A 82 2.02 -6.37 -12.18
N LEU A 83 3.30 -6.66 -12.00
CA LEU A 83 3.79 -7.48 -10.91
C LEU A 83 4.14 -6.57 -9.73
N LEU A 84 3.45 -6.74 -8.63
CA LEU A 84 3.68 -6.04 -7.37
C LEU A 84 3.92 -7.03 -6.25
N TYR A 85 4.47 -6.56 -5.14
CA TYR A 85 4.85 -7.40 -4.01
C TYR A 85 4.20 -6.93 -2.71
N GLU A 86 3.77 -7.88 -1.90
CA GLU A 86 3.48 -7.70 -0.48
C GLU A 86 4.73 -8.06 0.30
N THR A 87 5.13 -7.20 1.24
CA THR A 87 6.22 -7.50 2.18
C THR A 87 5.61 -7.95 3.49
N ARG A 88 5.90 -9.18 3.90
CA ARG A 88 5.40 -9.76 5.15
C ARG A 88 6.56 -10.11 6.06
N GLU A 89 6.50 -9.70 7.31
CA GLU A 89 7.47 -10.10 8.33
C GLU A 89 7.29 -11.58 8.68
N ASN A 90 8.39 -12.28 8.76
CA ASN A 90 8.39 -13.68 9.18
C ASN A 90 8.50 -13.74 10.72
N PRO A 91 7.70 -14.55 11.43
CA PRO A 91 7.81 -14.74 12.89
C PRO A 91 9.21 -15.17 13.37
N ASN A 92 9.99 -15.80 12.50
CA ASN A 92 11.36 -16.25 12.78
C ASN A 92 12.45 -15.21 12.43
N GLY A 93 12.06 -13.98 12.15
CA GLY A 93 12.93 -12.90 11.66
C GLY A 93 13.11 -12.93 10.14
N GLY A 94 13.26 -11.73 9.57
CA GLY A 94 13.37 -11.53 8.12
C GLY A 94 12.04 -11.19 7.44
N THR A 95 12.14 -10.77 6.19
CA THR A 95 10.98 -10.38 5.37
C THR A 95 10.82 -11.30 4.18
N VAL A 96 9.59 -11.66 3.86
CA VAL A 96 9.22 -12.44 2.66
C VAL A 96 8.45 -11.54 1.71
N LYS A 97 8.84 -11.54 0.43
CA LYS A 97 8.11 -10.85 -0.64
C LYS A 97 7.18 -11.83 -1.33
N ILE A 98 5.89 -11.57 -1.25
CA ILE A 98 4.85 -12.37 -1.90
C ILE A 98 4.43 -11.66 -3.18
N PRO A 99 4.62 -12.27 -4.35
CA PRO A 99 4.28 -11.67 -5.63
C PRO A 99 2.78 -11.71 -5.90
N TYR A 100 2.27 -10.66 -6.52
CA TYR A 100 0.89 -10.55 -7.03
C TYR A 100 0.90 -9.99 -8.43
N LEU A 101 0.13 -10.58 -9.32
CA LEU A 101 -0.27 -9.94 -10.57
C LEU A 101 -1.48 -9.05 -10.29
N ILE A 102 -1.36 -7.77 -10.58
CA ILE A 102 -2.39 -6.78 -10.31
C ILE A 102 -2.87 -6.18 -11.63
N LYS A 103 -4.17 -6.13 -11.84
CA LYS A 103 -4.75 -5.43 -13.00
C LYS A 103 -4.48 -3.93 -12.89
N LYS A 104 -3.91 -3.33 -13.93
CA LYS A 104 -3.51 -1.90 -13.94
C LYS A 104 -4.67 -0.93 -13.75
N ARG A 105 -5.91 -1.39 -13.98
CA ARG A 105 -7.10 -0.56 -13.81
C ARG A 105 -7.33 -0.26 -12.33
N VAL A 106 -7.15 1.00 -11.95
CA VAL A 106 -7.53 1.50 -10.63
C VAL A 106 -9.04 1.58 -10.55
N LEU A 107 -9.64 0.91 -9.59
CA LEU A 107 -11.08 0.89 -9.36
C LEU A 107 -11.52 2.01 -8.43
N LEU A 108 -10.70 2.31 -7.44
CA LEU A 108 -10.93 3.36 -6.46
C LEU A 108 -9.57 3.85 -5.94
N ASP A 109 -9.46 5.14 -5.68
CA ASP A 109 -8.27 5.76 -5.11
C ASP A 109 -8.53 6.31 -3.70
N GLY A 110 -7.45 6.60 -2.97
CA GLY A 110 -7.50 7.04 -1.58
C GLY A 110 -8.12 8.41 -1.35
N SER A 111 -8.37 9.22 -2.39
CA SER A 111 -9.00 10.53 -2.23
C SER A 111 -10.45 10.46 -1.74
N LEU A 112 -11.06 9.30 -1.88
CA LEU A 112 -12.43 9.02 -1.45
C LEU A 112 -12.53 8.45 -0.02
N LEU A 113 -11.38 8.18 0.62
CA LEU A 113 -11.32 7.76 2.01
C LEU A 113 -11.53 8.93 2.96
N THR A 114 -12.27 8.68 4.02
CA THR A 114 -12.45 9.62 5.14
C THR A 114 -11.73 9.16 6.40
N ASP A 115 -11.54 7.84 6.56
CA ASP A 115 -10.86 7.24 7.70
C ASP A 115 -10.30 5.86 7.33
N ALA A 116 -9.20 5.49 7.99
CA ALA A 116 -8.66 4.13 7.97
C ALA A 116 -7.99 3.87 9.33
N ARG A 117 -8.38 2.77 9.99
CA ARG A 117 -7.91 2.46 11.34
C ARG A 117 -7.75 0.96 11.53
N VAL A 118 -6.85 0.57 12.43
CA VAL A 118 -6.77 -0.81 12.88
C VAL A 118 -7.89 -1.06 13.88
N GLU A 119 -8.65 -2.08 13.63
CA GLU A 119 -9.71 -2.60 14.50
C GLU A 119 -9.39 -4.06 14.85
N PHE A 120 -10.10 -4.62 15.82
CA PHE A 120 -9.98 -6.02 16.15
C PHE A 120 -11.35 -6.69 15.98
N ASP A 121 -11.36 -7.84 15.35
CA ASP A 121 -12.58 -8.65 15.21
C ASP A 121 -12.98 -9.30 16.55
N GLN A 122 -14.11 -10.02 16.56
CA GLN A 122 -14.63 -10.71 17.75
C GLN A 122 -13.67 -11.79 18.29
N ASN A 123 -12.70 -12.24 17.49
CA ASN A 123 -11.68 -13.21 17.85
C ASN A 123 -10.33 -12.55 18.20
N ASN A 124 -10.34 -11.21 18.43
CA ASN A 124 -9.16 -10.39 18.71
C ASN A 124 -8.08 -10.47 17.60
N ARG A 125 -8.51 -10.63 16.34
CA ARG A 125 -7.61 -10.59 15.19
C ARG A 125 -7.59 -9.17 14.62
N PRO A 126 -6.42 -8.62 14.28
CA PRO A 126 -6.34 -7.29 13.71
C PRO A 126 -6.98 -7.26 12.31
N GLN A 127 -7.82 -6.27 12.09
CA GLN A 127 -8.41 -5.96 10.80
C GLN A 127 -8.28 -4.46 10.51
N VAL A 128 -8.40 -4.08 9.25
CA VAL A 128 -8.36 -2.67 8.86
C VAL A 128 -9.80 -2.21 8.55
N GLY A 129 -10.31 -1.33 9.39
CA GLY A 129 -11.55 -0.61 9.14
C GLY A 129 -11.29 0.55 8.18
N ILE A 130 -12.06 0.62 7.10
CA ILE A 130 -11.93 1.67 6.08
C ILE A 130 -13.28 2.38 5.96
N ALA A 131 -13.27 3.71 6.05
CA ALA A 131 -14.45 4.54 5.83
C ALA A 131 -14.27 5.40 4.58
N PHE A 132 -15.31 5.45 3.77
CA PHE A 132 -15.37 6.25 2.56
C PHE A 132 -16.33 7.43 2.69
N ASN A 133 -16.11 8.48 1.92
CA ASN A 133 -17.14 9.49 1.71
C ASN A 133 -18.33 8.90 0.91
N ARG A 134 -19.45 9.62 0.82
CA ARG A 134 -20.66 9.12 0.16
C ARG A 134 -20.44 8.66 -1.29
N LYS A 135 -19.56 9.32 -2.03
CA LYS A 135 -19.20 8.93 -3.41
C LYS A 135 -18.38 7.65 -3.43
N GLY A 136 -17.36 7.56 -2.57
CA GLY A 136 -16.50 6.39 -2.43
C GLY A 136 -17.28 5.15 -2.02
N ALA A 137 -18.18 5.28 -1.03
CA ALA A 137 -19.01 4.18 -0.57
C ALA A 137 -19.86 3.57 -1.70
N ARG A 138 -20.52 4.40 -2.53
CA ARG A 138 -21.29 3.91 -3.68
C ARG A 138 -20.45 3.21 -4.74
N ILE A 139 -19.23 3.73 -4.98
CA ILE A 139 -18.30 3.13 -5.94
C ILE A 139 -17.80 1.80 -5.39
N PHE A 140 -17.43 1.76 -4.11
CA PHE A 140 -16.93 0.55 -3.45
C PHE A 140 -17.99 -0.55 -3.41
N ASP A 141 -19.23 -0.24 -3.03
CA ASP A 141 -20.38 -1.14 -3.05
C ASP A 141 -20.59 -1.78 -4.43
N ARG A 142 -20.59 -0.96 -5.49
CA ARG A 142 -20.69 -1.48 -6.86
C ARG A 142 -19.50 -2.37 -7.23
N ILE A 143 -18.27 -1.95 -6.91
CA ILE A 143 -17.05 -2.72 -7.23
C ILE A 143 -17.08 -4.08 -6.54
N THR A 144 -17.45 -4.12 -5.27
CA THR A 144 -17.50 -5.37 -4.50
C THR A 144 -18.63 -6.27 -5.01
N GLY A 145 -19.82 -5.74 -5.23
CA GLY A 145 -20.94 -6.50 -5.79
C GLY A 145 -20.67 -7.12 -7.18
N GLU A 146 -19.94 -6.40 -8.06
CA GLU A 146 -19.55 -6.91 -9.38
C GLU A 146 -18.39 -7.92 -9.34
N ASN A 147 -17.68 -8.03 -8.22
CA ASN A 147 -16.44 -8.80 -8.12
C ASN A 147 -16.39 -9.74 -6.90
N ILE A 148 -17.53 -10.26 -6.48
CA ILE A 148 -17.63 -11.27 -5.42
C ILE A 148 -16.71 -12.46 -5.74
N ASN A 149 -16.08 -13.03 -4.73
CA ASN A 149 -15.09 -14.12 -4.81
C ASN A 149 -13.79 -13.78 -5.53
N LYS A 150 -13.55 -12.52 -5.94
CA LYS A 150 -12.26 -12.08 -6.47
C LYS A 150 -11.47 -11.36 -5.38
N ARG A 151 -10.14 -11.33 -5.53
CA ARG A 151 -9.28 -10.62 -4.59
C ARG A 151 -9.13 -9.15 -4.99
N LEU A 152 -9.35 -8.26 -4.00
CA LEU A 152 -9.17 -6.82 -4.14
C LEU A 152 -7.89 -6.39 -3.43
N ALA A 153 -6.87 -6.03 -4.18
CA ALA A 153 -5.61 -5.56 -3.62
C ALA A 153 -5.72 -4.10 -3.16
N ILE A 154 -5.24 -3.86 -1.96
CA ILE A 154 -5.02 -2.53 -1.39
C ILE A 154 -3.55 -2.21 -1.57
N ILE A 155 -3.25 -1.18 -2.35
CA ILE A 155 -1.90 -0.87 -2.82
C ILE A 155 -1.56 0.55 -2.41
N LEU A 156 -0.42 0.71 -1.76
CA LEU A 156 0.15 2.02 -1.43
C LEU A 156 1.53 2.14 -2.10
N ASP A 157 1.71 3.15 -2.95
CA ASP A 157 2.97 3.41 -3.66
C ASP A 157 3.58 2.15 -4.31
N LYS A 158 2.74 1.38 -5.02
CA LYS A 158 3.15 0.14 -5.70
C LYS A 158 3.53 -1.04 -4.81
N THR A 159 3.32 -0.93 -3.52
CA THR A 159 3.44 -2.02 -2.57
C THR A 159 2.06 -2.56 -2.21
N VAL A 160 1.86 -3.86 -2.31
CA VAL A 160 0.62 -4.51 -1.89
C VAL A 160 0.61 -4.64 -0.37
N TYR A 161 -0.37 -4.05 0.27
CA TYR A 161 -0.56 -4.14 1.74
C TYR A 161 -1.43 -5.33 2.12
N SER A 162 -2.41 -5.62 1.30
CA SER A 162 -3.35 -6.71 1.53
C SER A 162 -4.10 -7.00 0.24
N ALA A 163 -4.55 -8.22 0.05
CA ALA A 163 -5.39 -8.63 -1.07
C ALA A 163 -6.50 -9.58 -0.61
N PRO A 164 -7.47 -9.08 0.19
CA PRO A 164 -8.57 -9.88 0.68
C PRO A 164 -9.49 -10.33 -0.46
N THR A 165 -10.15 -11.49 -0.24
CA THR A 165 -11.24 -11.93 -1.09
C THR A 165 -12.51 -11.15 -0.75
N ILE A 166 -13.17 -10.61 -1.76
CA ILE A 166 -14.47 -9.95 -1.62
C ILE A 166 -15.51 -11.01 -1.25
N GLN A 167 -16.16 -10.82 -0.13
CA GLN A 167 -17.27 -11.64 0.36
C GLN A 167 -18.60 -10.92 0.14
N ASP A 168 -19.71 -11.64 0.30
CA ASP A 168 -21.07 -11.09 0.21
C ASP A 168 -21.35 -10.07 1.34
#